data_fdedfb0b4889c91888045c735ad62929
#
_entry.id   fdedfb0b4889c91888045c735ad62929
#
_cell.length_a   1.000
_cell.length_b   1.000
_cell.length_c   1.000
_cell.angle_alpha   90.00
_cell.angle_beta   90.00
_cell.angle_gamma   90.00
#
_symmetry.space_group_name_H-M   'P 1'
#
loop_
_entity.id
_entity.type
_entity.pdbx_description
1 polymer ?
#
loop_
_entity_poly.entity_id
_entity_poly.type
_entity_poly.pdbx_seq_one_letter_code
_entity_poly.pdbx_strand_id
1 'polypeptide(L)'
;MRKAPKLAAVMTCCAISVAAALGGCASSSDTAILNTDPPEKMYADADSLMNRGKFDDAARKFEDLDRSHPYSAEARRAIVLAAYAYYKAGKTPEAIASAERYTVMHPGTKDAPLAHHIIASAYFDDMKTADRDQTATRKALEQLKILRSRYPDSTYARDAENRIRIAEDNLAASEMETGRYYQNERNFVAAINRFKTVVTEYQTTRHVEEALMRVAECYMALGVVNEAQTAVAVLGHNFPESKWYQRAYALLKSEGLAPAESNDSWITKAWKAVPKLSLGGPG
;
A
#
# COMPACT_ATOMS: atom_id res chain seq x y z
N MET A 1 34.99 -28.92 -82.59
CA MET A 1 33.93 -29.64 -81.87
C MET A 1 34.04 -29.31 -80.38
N ARG A 2 33.10 -28.56 -79.83
CA ARG A 2 32.51 -28.73 -78.50
C ARG A 2 31.53 -27.60 -78.21
N LYS A 3 30.33 -28.01 -77.92
CA LYS A 3 29.15 -27.20 -77.71
C LYS A 3 29.21 -26.42 -76.40
N ALA A 4 28.84 -25.17 -76.40
CA ALA A 4 28.18 -24.55 -75.29
C ALA A 4 26.88 -24.00 -75.85
N PRO A 5 25.80 -24.23 -75.18
CA PRO A 5 25.14 -23.23 -74.42
C PRO A 5 24.23 -23.86 -73.33
N LYS A 6 24.11 -23.23 -72.21
CA LYS A 6 22.96 -23.40 -71.26
C LYS A 6 23.06 -22.45 -70.06
N LEU A 7 23.50 -21.21 -70.28
CA LEU A 7 23.59 -20.26 -69.17
C LEU A 7 22.62 -19.10 -69.25
N ALA A 8 21.76 -19.03 -70.27
CA ALA A 8 20.83 -17.90 -70.44
C ALA A 8 19.41 -18.11 -69.89
N ALA A 9 19.07 -19.35 -69.50
CA ALA A 9 17.68 -19.65 -69.06
C ALA A 9 17.48 -19.60 -67.52
N VAL A 10 18.55 -19.49 -66.74
CA VAL A 10 18.46 -19.46 -65.25
C VAL A 10 18.35 -18.05 -64.68
N MET A 11 18.78 -17.02 -65.42
CA MET A 11 18.73 -15.63 -64.94
C MET A 11 17.36 -14.95 -65.11
N THR A 12 16.43 -15.49 -65.87
CA THR A 12 15.12 -14.88 -66.11
C THR A 12 14.07 -15.33 -65.07
N CYS A 13 14.26 -16.42 -64.37
CA CYS A 13 13.34 -16.90 -63.35
C CYS A 13 13.58 -16.26 -61.96
N CYS A 14 14.79 -15.74 -61.66
CA CYS A 14 15.07 -15.09 -60.39
C CYS A 14 14.61 -13.61 -60.31
N ALA A 15 14.35 -12.97 -61.46
CA ALA A 15 13.90 -11.56 -61.45
C ALA A 15 12.37 -11.38 -61.18
N ILE A 16 11.59 -12.45 -61.32
CA ILE A 16 10.12 -12.37 -61.13
C ILE A 16 9.73 -12.73 -59.67
N SER A 17 10.60 -13.42 -58.94
CA SER A 17 10.31 -13.81 -57.55
C SER A 17 10.65 -12.71 -56.49
N VAL A 18 11.35 -11.63 -56.83
CA VAL A 18 11.67 -10.53 -55.90
C VAL A 18 10.58 -9.44 -55.90
N ALA A 19 9.76 -9.37 -56.92
CA ALA A 19 8.67 -8.36 -57.01
C ALA A 19 7.42 -8.73 -56.15
N ALA A 20 7.28 -9.98 -55.69
CA ALA A 20 6.12 -10.44 -54.91
C ALA A 20 6.31 -10.32 -53.41
N ALA A 21 7.53 -9.94 -52.90
CA ALA A 21 7.82 -9.87 -51.46
C ALA A 21 7.69 -8.45 -50.88
N LEU A 22 7.31 -7.44 -51.67
CA LEU A 22 7.15 -6.05 -51.21
C LEU A 22 5.67 -5.63 -51.04
N GLY A 23 4.74 -6.58 -51.12
CA GLY A 23 3.30 -6.31 -51.03
C GLY A 23 2.66 -6.72 -49.70
N GLY A 24 3.39 -6.85 -48.59
CA GLY A 24 2.86 -7.46 -47.39
C GLY A 24 3.18 -6.76 -46.08
N CYS A 25 3.14 -5.43 -46.02
CA CYS A 25 3.01 -4.69 -44.76
C CYS A 25 1.98 -3.58 -44.96
N ALA A 26 0.77 -3.96 -45.30
CA ALA A 26 -0.38 -3.18 -44.87
C ALA A 26 -0.54 -3.49 -43.39
N SER A 27 0.27 -2.86 -42.52
CA SER A 27 -0.15 -2.68 -41.16
C SER A 27 -1.53 -2.01 -41.26
N SER A 28 -2.58 -2.73 -40.89
CA SER A 28 -3.80 -2.11 -40.48
C SER A 28 -3.40 -1.15 -39.33
N SER A 29 -3.11 0.09 -39.70
CA SER A 29 -3.25 1.18 -38.76
C SER A 29 -4.71 1.10 -38.34
N ASP A 30 -4.97 0.44 -37.20
CA ASP A 30 -6.08 0.78 -36.35
C ASP A 30 -5.93 2.30 -36.08
N THR A 31 -6.34 3.10 -37.03
CA THR A 31 -6.74 4.48 -36.75
C THR A 31 -7.90 4.30 -35.80
N ALA A 32 -7.59 4.29 -34.49
CA ALA A 32 -8.62 4.45 -33.48
C ALA A 32 -9.42 5.64 -33.91
N ILE A 33 -10.65 5.40 -34.40
CA ILE A 33 -11.58 6.46 -34.80
C ILE A 33 -11.80 7.21 -33.50
N LEU A 34 -11.11 8.36 -33.36
CA LEU A 34 -11.30 9.25 -32.24
C LEU A 34 -12.79 9.59 -32.21
N ASN A 35 -13.45 9.27 -31.13
CA ASN A 35 -14.84 9.63 -30.96
C ASN A 35 -14.94 11.16 -31.00
N THR A 36 -15.64 11.68 -32.00
CA THR A 36 -15.80 13.12 -32.25
C THR A 36 -16.99 13.72 -31.49
N ASP A 37 -17.67 12.92 -30.68
CA ASP A 37 -18.73 13.44 -29.80
C ASP A 37 -18.17 14.50 -28.83
N PRO A 38 -18.93 15.54 -28.50
CA PRO A 38 -18.51 16.54 -27.52
C PRO A 38 -18.20 15.91 -26.15
N PRO A 39 -17.21 16.45 -25.41
CA PRO A 39 -16.78 15.88 -24.13
C PRO A 39 -17.91 15.78 -23.09
N GLU A 40 -18.85 16.72 -23.08
CA GLU A 40 -20.02 16.70 -22.20
C GLU A 40 -20.95 15.51 -22.49
N LYS A 41 -21.14 15.17 -23.78
CA LYS A 41 -21.93 14.01 -24.18
C LYS A 41 -21.25 12.71 -23.80
N MET A 42 -19.95 12.58 -24.09
CA MET A 42 -19.17 11.39 -23.71
C MET A 42 -19.16 11.17 -22.18
N TYR A 43 -19.04 12.27 -21.41
CA TYR A 43 -19.13 12.23 -19.95
C TYR A 43 -20.51 11.76 -19.49
N ALA A 44 -21.60 12.30 -20.04
CA ALA A 44 -22.97 11.91 -19.68
C ALA A 44 -23.26 10.44 -20.02
N ASP A 45 -22.76 9.94 -21.15
CA ASP A 45 -22.90 8.54 -21.54
C ASP A 45 -22.17 7.61 -20.55
N ALA A 46 -20.93 7.97 -20.14
CA ALA A 46 -20.18 7.22 -19.15
C ALA A 46 -20.86 7.24 -17.76
N ASP A 47 -21.35 8.40 -17.33
CA ASP A 47 -22.08 8.56 -16.08
C ASP A 47 -23.38 7.74 -16.07
N SER A 48 -24.10 7.70 -17.20
CA SER A 48 -25.28 6.84 -17.37
C SER A 48 -24.94 5.35 -17.21
N LEU A 49 -23.79 4.88 -17.70
CA LEU A 49 -23.33 3.51 -17.49
C LEU A 49 -23.02 3.24 -16.02
N MET A 50 -22.36 4.20 -15.35
CA MET A 50 -22.08 4.19 -13.92
C MET A 50 -23.36 4.00 -13.10
N ASN A 51 -24.37 4.83 -13.36
CA ASN A 51 -25.66 4.80 -12.67
C ASN A 51 -26.46 3.49 -12.91
N ARG A 52 -26.18 2.79 -14.00
CA ARG A 52 -26.75 1.47 -14.30
C ARG A 52 -25.94 0.30 -13.74
N GLY A 53 -24.86 0.57 -12.99
CA GLY A 53 -23.96 -0.44 -12.44
C GLY A 53 -23.07 -1.13 -13.48
N LYS A 54 -23.01 -0.61 -14.72
CA LYS A 54 -22.12 -1.11 -15.77
C LYS A 54 -20.73 -0.50 -15.63
N PHE A 55 -20.07 -0.83 -14.51
CA PHE A 55 -18.84 -0.15 -14.09
C PHE A 55 -17.68 -0.32 -15.07
N ASP A 56 -17.47 -1.52 -15.61
CA ASP A 56 -16.40 -1.76 -16.56
C ASP A 56 -16.59 -0.98 -17.89
N ASP A 57 -17.83 -0.92 -18.40
CA ASP A 57 -18.16 -0.14 -19.59
C ASP A 57 -18.02 1.37 -19.30
N ALA A 58 -18.43 1.81 -18.11
CA ALA A 58 -18.27 3.21 -17.70
C ALA A 58 -16.80 3.61 -17.63
N ALA A 59 -15.94 2.77 -17.04
CA ALA A 59 -14.51 3.03 -16.96
C ALA A 59 -13.89 3.23 -18.34
N ARG A 60 -14.16 2.31 -19.26
CA ARG A 60 -13.67 2.43 -20.65
C ARG A 60 -14.17 3.70 -21.34
N LYS A 61 -15.43 4.08 -21.14
CA LYS A 61 -15.98 5.32 -21.71
C LYS A 61 -15.32 6.57 -21.12
N PHE A 62 -15.02 6.58 -19.84
CA PHE A 62 -14.24 7.67 -19.22
C PHE A 62 -12.81 7.74 -19.75
N GLU A 63 -12.15 6.61 -20.00
CA GLU A 63 -10.83 6.58 -20.63
C GLU A 63 -10.86 7.05 -22.08
N ASP A 64 -11.91 6.69 -22.86
CA ASP A 64 -12.09 7.18 -24.22
C ASP A 64 -12.26 8.70 -24.26
N LEU A 65 -12.99 9.27 -23.30
CA LEU A 65 -13.13 10.71 -23.13
C LEU A 65 -11.78 11.39 -22.87
N ASP A 66 -10.98 10.85 -21.94
CA ASP A 66 -9.65 11.38 -21.64
C ASP A 66 -8.72 11.33 -22.86
N ARG A 67 -8.81 10.24 -23.65
CA ARG A 67 -8.03 10.06 -24.88
C ARG A 67 -8.44 11.00 -25.99
N SER A 68 -9.74 11.24 -26.14
CA SER A 68 -10.29 12.07 -27.24
C SER A 68 -10.21 13.57 -26.96
N HIS A 69 -10.35 13.97 -25.68
CA HIS A 69 -10.42 15.35 -25.24
C HIS A 69 -9.54 15.65 -24.01
N PRO A 70 -8.22 15.38 -24.05
CA PRO A 70 -7.37 15.35 -22.86
C PRO A 70 -7.27 16.67 -22.09
N TYR A 71 -7.62 17.78 -22.74
CA TYR A 71 -7.55 19.11 -22.12
C TYR A 71 -8.89 19.63 -21.59
N SER A 72 -9.98 18.86 -21.76
CA SER A 72 -11.29 19.27 -21.25
C SER A 72 -11.39 19.15 -19.74
N ALA A 73 -12.31 19.90 -19.14
CA ALA A 73 -12.60 19.78 -17.70
C ALA A 73 -13.24 18.43 -17.38
N GLU A 74 -14.03 17.90 -18.29
CA GLU A 74 -14.70 16.59 -18.23
C GLU A 74 -13.69 15.48 -18.25
N ALA A 75 -12.67 15.53 -19.10
CA ALA A 75 -11.60 14.53 -19.16
C ALA A 75 -10.80 14.46 -17.85
N ARG A 76 -10.48 15.61 -17.26
CA ARG A 76 -9.81 15.62 -15.97
C ARG A 76 -10.59 14.84 -14.92
N ARG A 77 -11.90 15.06 -14.83
CA ARG A 77 -12.76 14.35 -13.89
C ARG A 77 -12.98 12.88 -14.31
N ALA A 78 -13.00 12.61 -15.60
CA ALA A 78 -13.15 11.26 -16.14
C ALA A 78 -12.04 10.31 -15.68
N ILE A 79 -10.79 10.79 -15.55
CA ILE A 79 -9.68 9.95 -15.06
C ILE A 79 -9.99 9.37 -13.67
N VAL A 80 -10.42 10.19 -12.73
CA VAL A 80 -10.71 9.70 -11.35
C VAL A 80 -11.99 8.88 -11.32
N LEU A 81 -12.97 9.18 -12.17
CA LEU A 81 -14.20 8.38 -12.26
C LEU A 81 -13.96 7.05 -12.98
N ALA A 82 -13.03 6.96 -13.93
CA ALA A 82 -12.57 5.69 -14.48
C ALA A 82 -11.94 4.82 -13.39
N ALA A 83 -11.06 5.40 -12.56
CA ALA A 83 -10.48 4.70 -11.41
C ALA A 83 -11.56 4.17 -10.45
N TYR A 84 -12.56 5.00 -10.13
CA TYR A 84 -13.67 4.59 -9.28
C TYR A 84 -14.50 3.46 -9.91
N ALA A 85 -14.78 3.57 -11.20
CA ALA A 85 -15.54 2.57 -11.94
C ALA A 85 -14.77 1.24 -12.00
N TYR A 86 -13.48 1.24 -12.27
CA TYR A 86 -12.63 0.04 -12.21
C TYR A 86 -12.62 -0.59 -10.83
N TYR A 87 -12.50 0.23 -9.77
CA TYR A 87 -12.58 -0.27 -8.40
C TYR A 87 -13.92 -0.98 -8.13
N LYS A 88 -15.04 -0.36 -8.55
CA LYS A 88 -16.38 -0.97 -8.43
C LYS A 88 -16.56 -2.23 -9.29
N ALA A 89 -15.85 -2.33 -10.41
CA ALA A 89 -15.83 -3.51 -11.28
C ALA A 89 -14.93 -4.63 -10.74
N GLY A 90 -14.20 -4.42 -9.63
CA GLY A 90 -13.22 -5.38 -9.10
C GLY A 90 -11.91 -5.44 -9.90
N LYS A 91 -11.69 -4.48 -10.81
CA LYS A 91 -10.44 -4.35 -11.58
C LYS A 91 -9.44 -3.50 -10.81
N THR A 92 -8.91 -4.11 -9.75
CA THR A 92 -8.03 -3.43 -8.79
C THR A 92 -6.77 -2.83 -9.41
N PRO A 93 -6.01 -3.53 -10.28
CA PRO A 93 -4.82 -2.96 -10.91
C PRO A 93 -5.12 -1.72 -11.76
N GLU A 94 -6.19 -1.76 -12.57
CA GLU A 94 -6.60 -0.65 -13.43
C GLU A 94 -7.09 0.54 -12.59
N ALA A 95 -7.83 0.27 -11.52
CA ALA A 95 -8.27 1.29 -10.58
C ALA A 95 -7.09 2.04 -9.95
N ILE A 96 -6.09 1.30 -9.46
CA ILE A 96 -4.89 1.88 -8.87
C ILE A 96 -4.13 2.70 -9.91
N ALA A 97 -3.88 2.16 -11.10
CA ALA A 97 -3.13 2.85 -12.16
C ALA A 97 -3.79 4.17 -12.57
N SER A 98 -5.11 4.17 -12.78
CA SER A 98 -5.85 5.39 -13.13
C SER A 98 -5.86 6.41 -11.98
N ALA A 99 -6.01 5.96 -10.74
CA ALA A 99 -6.00 6.85 -9.58
C ALA A 99 -4.60 7.42 -9.31
N GLU A 100 -3.52 6.64 -9.41
CA GLU A 100 -2.13 7.11 -9.30
C GLU A 100 -1.82 8.14 -10.37
N ARG A 101 -2.21 7.89 -11.61
CA ARG A 101 -2.08 8.87 -12.70
C ARG A 101 -2.77 10.19 -12.34
N TYR A 102 -3.98 10.13 -11.77
CA TYR A 102 -4.70 11.32 -11.33
C TYR A 102 -3.95 12.09 -10.23
N THR A 103 -3.44 11.39 -9.23
CA THR A 103 -2.73 12.03 -8.11
C THR A 103 -1.45 12.74 -8.53
N VAL A 104 -0.78 12.23 -9.58
CA VAL A 104 0.42 12.85 -10.17
C VAL A 104 0.07 14.07 -11.03
N MET A 105 -0.96 13.95 -11.87
CA MET A 105 -1.32 15.02 -12.83
C MET A 105 -2.11 16.16 -12.18
N HIS A 106 -2.92 15.86 -11.15
CA HIS A 106 -3.90 16.78 -10.58
C HIS A 106 -3.93 16.81 -9.04
N PRO A 107 -2.76 16.95 -8.35
CA PRO A 107 -2.68 16.78 -6.89
C PRO A 107 -3.43 17.85 -6.08
N GLY A 108 -3.65 19.04 -6.67
CA GLY A 108 -4.29 20.19 -6.00
C GLY A 108 -5.79 20.33 -6.26
N THR A 109 -6.42 19.36 -6.91
CA THR A 109 -7.83 19.43 -7.27
C THR A 109 -8.75 18.91 -6.16
N LYS A 110 -10.03 19.32 -6.21
CA LYS A 110 -11.06 18.84 -5.27
C LYS A 110 -11.29 17.33 -5.31
N ASP A 111 -10.97 16.69 -6.43
CA ASP A 111 -11.16 15.24 -6.63
C ASP A 111 -9.91 14.42 -6.27
N ALA A 112 -8.76 15.07 -5.93
CA ALA A 112 -7.55 14.37 -5.50
C ALA A 112 -7.76 13.48 -4.25
N PRO A 113 -8.53 13.90 -3.23
CA PRO A 113 -8.84 13.02 -2.11
C PRO A 113 -9.56 11.74 -2.51
N LEU A 114 -10.45 11.79 -3.52
CA LEU A 114 -11.11 10.60 -4.06
C LEU A 114 -10.10 9.63 -4.68
N ALA A 115 -9.14 10.14 -5.46
CA ALA A 115 -8.11 9.29 -6.06
C ALA A 115 -7.28 8.57 -4.99
N HIS A 116 -6.81 9.28 -3.96
CA HIS A 116 -6.10 8.67 -2.83
C HIS A 116 -6.98 7.66 -2.07
N HIS A 117 -8.27 7.95 -1.92
CA HIS A 117 -9.22 7.03 -1.29
C HIS A 117 -9.40 5.74 -2.10
N ILE A 118 -9.46 5.82 -3.43
CA ILE A 118 -9.56 4.64 -4.30
C ILE A 118 -8.31 3.76 -4.15
N ILE A 119 -7.11 4.35 -4.22
CA ILE A 119 -5.86 3.61 -4.05
C ILE A 119 -5.82 2.95 -2.66
N ALA A 120 -6.13 3.72 -1.61
CA ALA A 120 -6.17 3.23 -0.24
C ALA A 120 -7.15 2.06 -0.08
N SER A 121 -8.36 2.18 -0.63
CA SER A 121 -9.39 1.14 -0.54
C SER A 121 -9.00 -0.11 -1.31
N ALA A 122 -8.45 0.04 -2.51
CA ALA A 122 -7.99 -1.08 -3.33
C ALA A 122 -6.91 -1.92 -2.63
N TYR A 123 -5.93 -1.27 -2.00
CA TYR A 123 -4.92 -1.96 -1.21
C TYR A 123 -5.44 -2.47 0.13
N PHE A 124 -6.38 -1.76 0.77
CA PHE A 124 -6.99 -2.18 2.03
C PHE A 124 -7.81 -3.46 1.85
N ASP A 125 -8.57 -3.56 0.76
CA ASP A 125 -9.36 -4.76 0.43
C ASP A 125 -8.45 -5.97 0.09
N ASP A 126 -7.20 -5.74 -0.34
CA ASP A 126 -6.20 -6.80 -0.61
C ASP A 126 -5.32 -7.13 0.61
N MET A 127 -5.57 -6.51 1.78
CA MET A 127 -4.81 -6.82 3.00
C MET A 127 -4.93 -8.30 3.36
N LYS A 128 -3.78 -8.89 3.69
CA LYS A 128 -3.70 -10.29 4.13
C LYS A 128 -3.59 -10.37 5.65
N THR A 129 -3.73 -11.56 6.19
CA THR A 129 -3.47 -11.86 7.61
C THR A 129 -2.01 -11.60 7.97
N ALA A 130 -1.73 -11.40 9.25
CA ALA A 130 -0.43 -10.97 9.77
C ALA A 130 0.74 -11.92 9.40
N ASP A 131 0.46 -13.19 9.16
CA ASP A 131 1.41 -14.23 8.77
C ASP A 131 1.79 -14.20 7.27
N ARG A 132 1.16 -13.32 6.48
CA ARG A 132 1.36 -13.21 5.04
C ARG A 132 2.11 -11.92 4.67
N ASP A 133 2.35 -11.74 3.37
CA ASP A 133 2.96 -10.50 2.87
C ASP A 133 2.13 -9.27 3.21
N GLN A 134 2.80 -8.25 3.75
CA GLN A 134 2.20 -7.01 4.22
C GLN A 134 2.37 -5.82 3.25
N THR A 135 2.73 -6.09 1.99
CA THR A 135 2.95 -5.03 1.00
C THR A 135 1.68 -4.21 0.77
N ALA A 136 0.53 -4.87 0.61
CA ALA A 136 -0.76 -4.18 0.43
C ALA A 136 -1.11 -3.34 1.68
N THR A 137 -0.93 -3.88 2.89
CA THR A 137 -1.19 -3.16 4.14
C THR A 137 -0.35 -1.88 4.25
N ARG A 138 0.94 -1.96 3.93
CA ARG A 138 1.83 -0.78 3.95
C ARG A 138 1.40 0.28 2.93
N LYS A 139 1.06 -0.12 1.71
CA LYS A 139 0.58 0.80 0.68
C LYS A 139 -0.77 1.43 1.04
N ALA A 140 -1.70 0.66 1.60
CA ALA A 140 -2.95 1.20 2.11
C ALA A 140 -2.70 2.25 3.20
N LEU A 141 -1.87 1.93 4.19
CA LEU A 141 -1.52 2.83 5.29
C LEU A 141 -0.89 4.14 4.80
N GLU A 142 0.00 4.07 3.81
CA GLU A 142 0.62 5.25 3.20
C GLU A 142 -0.45 6.20 2.62
N GLN A 143 -1.36 5.68 1.80
CA GLN A 143 -2.41 6.49 1.16
C GLN A 143 -3.41 7.04 2.18
N LEU A 144 -3.74 6.26 3.22
CA LEU A 144 -4.59 6.71 4.31
C LEU A 144 -3.94 7.85 5.11
N LYS A 145 -2.63 7.78 5.37
CA LYS A 145 -1.87 8.86 6.02
C LYS A 145 -1.82 10.13 5.16
N ILE A 146 -1.72 10.00 3.84
CA ILE A 146 -1.83 11.14 2.90
C ILE A 146 -3.21 11.79 3.01
N LEU A 147 -4.29 11.01 3.00
CA LEU A 147 -5.65 11.52 3.17
C LEU A 147 -5.81 12.32 4.47
N ARG A 148 -5.37 11.75 5.59
CA ARG A 148 -5.44 12.40 6.90
C ARG A 148 -4.63 13.70 6.97
N SER A 149 -3.44 13.73 6.39
CA SER A 149 -2.50 14.85 6.54
C SER A 149 -2.70 15.96 5.51
N ARG A 150 -2.95 15.60 4.24
CA ARG A 150 -3.07 16.57 3.14
C ARG A 150 -4.50 17.05 2.90
N TYR A 151 -5.50 16.23 3.23
CA TYR A 151 -6.89 16.49 2.93
C TYR A 151 -7.81 16.28 4.16
N PRO A 152 -7.48 16.91 5.31
CA PRO A 152 -8.17 16.65 6.59
C PRO A 152 -9.66 16.96 6.53
N ASP A 153 -10.07 17.94 5.71
CA ASP A 153 -11.46 18.38 5.58
C ASP A 153 -12.28 17.52 4.61
N SER A 154 -11.64 16.56 3.92
CA SER A 154 -12.35 15.67 3.00
C SER A 154 -13.20 14.64 3.77
N THR A 155 -14.32 14.25 3.18
CA THR A 155 -15.16 13.17 3.73
C THR A 155 -14.39 11.85 3.89
N TYR A 156 -13.39 11.62 3.04
CA TYR A 156 -12.55 10.42 3.04
C TYR A 156 -11.54 10.40 4.19
N ALA A 157 -11.08 11.55 4.68
CA ALA A 157 -10.14 11.63 5.80
C ALA A 157 -10.74 11.10 7.11
N ARG A 158 -12.05 11.28 7.31
CA ARG A 158 -12.75 10.80 8.50
C ARG A 158 -12.78 9.27 8.59
N ASP A 159 -13.02 8.59 7.46
CA ASP A 159 -12.97 7.13 7.37
C ASP A 159 -11.53 6.60 7.47
N ALA A 160 -10.56 7.36 6.98
CA ALA A 160 -9.15 6.99 6.98
C ALA A 160 -8.61 6.72 8.40
N GLU A 161 -9.05 7.44 9.43
CA GLU A 161 -8.56 7.29 10.81
C GLU A 161 -8.81 5.87 11.36
N ASN A 162 -10.00 5.34 11.13
CA ASN A 162 -10.32 3.98 11.55
C ASN A 162 -9.53 2.92 10.78
N ARG A 163 -9.40 3.11 9.46
CA ARG A 163 -8.63 2.20 8.60
C ARG A 163 -7.13 2.24 8.89
N ILE A 164 -6.58 3.40 9.28
CA ILE A 164 -5.19 3.53 9.76
C ILE A 164 -4.97 2.61 10.97
N ARG A 165 -5.86 2.69 11.98
CA ARG A 165 -5.74 1.84 13.18
C ARG A 165 -5.76 0.34 12.84
N ILE A 166 -6.64 -0.08 11.93
CA ILE A 166 -6.72 -1.47 11.48
C ILE A 166 -5.44 -1.90 10.76
N ALA A 167 -4.92 -1.06 9.86
CA ALA A 167 -3.70 -1.35 9.12
C ALA A 167 -2.47 -1.40 10.04
N GLU A 168 -2.35 -0.45 10.99
CA GLU A 168 -1.27 -0.43 11.98
C GLU A 168 -1.34 -1.64 12.92
N ASP A 169 -2.54 -2.06 13.35
CA ASP A 169 -2.71 -3.27 14.17
C ASP A 169 -2.29 -4.54 13.43
N ASN A 170 -2.62 -4.65 12.13
CA ASN A 170 -2.20 -5.78 11.31
C ASN A 170 -0.68 -5.83 11.09
N LEU A 171 -0.04 -4.68 10.84
CA LEU A 171 1.41 -4.58 10.72
C LEU A 171 2.11 -4.92 12.04
N ALA A 172 1.61 -4.39 13.15
CA ALA A 172 2.13 -4.73 14.48
C ALA A 172 2.01 -6.22 14.78
N ALA A 173 0.87 -6.84 14.44
CA ALA A 173 0.67 -8.28 14.58
C ALA A 173 1.70 -9.09 13.80
N SER A 174 2.02 -8.68 12.55
CA SER A 174 3.01 -9.33 11.71
C SER A 174 4.43 -9.25 12.30
N GLU A 175 4.82 -8.08 12.82
CA GLU A 175 6.10 -7.92 13.51
C GLU A 175 6.15 -8.76 14.79
N MET A 176 5.04 -8.86 15.54
CA MET A 176 4.95 -9.70 16.73
C MET A 176 5.08 -11.18 16.40
N GLU A 177 4.45 -11.68 15.36
CA GLU A 177 4.57 -13.08 14.92
C GLU A 177 6.00 -13.42 14.53
N THR A 178 6.62 -12.57 13.72
CA THR A 178 8.02 -12.73 13.31
C THR A 178 8.96 -12.65 14.52
N GLY A 179 8.69 -11.73 15.44
CA GLY A 179 9.46 -11.59 16.68
C GLY A 179 9.39 -12.84 17.57
N ARG A 180 8.20 -13.40 17.78
CA ARG A 180 7.99 -14.64 18.54
C ARG A 180 8.68 -15.84 17.88
N TYR A 181 8.66 -15.92 16.55
CA TYR A 181 9.40 -16.95 15.83
C TYR A 181 10.90 -16.88 16.13
N TYR A 182 11.54 -15.71 15.99
CA TYR A 182 12.96 -15.54 16.31
C TYR A 182 13.27 -15.78 17.80
N GLN A 183 12.38 -15.39 18.70
CA GLN A 183 12.55 -15.63 20.14
C GLN A 183 12.55 -17.15 20.44
N ASN A 184 11.66 -17.92 19.82
CA ASN A 184 11.60 -19.39 19.94
C ASN A 184 12.86 -20.05 19.39
N GLU A 185 13.40 -19.52 18.28
CA GLU A 185 14.69 -19.96 17.71
C GLU A 185 15.91 -19.48 18.52
N ARG A 186 15.70 -18.82 19.67
CA ARG A 186 16.73 -18.20 20.53
C ARG A 186 17.59 -17.15 19.82
N ASN A 187 17.12 -16.60 18.69
CA ASN A 187 17.74 -15.47 18.04
C ASN A 187 17.20 -14.16 18.64
N PHE A 188 17.62 -13.88 19.89
CA PHE A 188 17.08 -12.79 20.67
C PHE A 188 17.35 -11.41 20.06
N VAL A 189 18.47 -11.22 19.35
CA VAL A 189 18.76 -9.96 18.66
C VAL A 189 17.77 -9.70 17.52
N ALA A 190 17.48 -10.70 16.71
CA ALA A 190 16.49 -10.59 15.65
C ALA A 190 15.08 -10.37 16.22
N ALA A 191 14.73 -11.08 17.29
CA ALA A 191 13.45 -10.91 18.00
C ALA A 191 13.28 -9.48 18.53
N ILE A 192 14.30 -8.93 19.21
CA ILE A 192 14.30 -7.55 19.72
C ILE A 192 14.06 -6.55 18.58
N ASN A 193 14.71 -6.72 17.43
CA ASN A 193 14.51 -5.81 16.30
C ASN A 193 13.06 -5.79 15.81
N ARG A 194 12.37 -6.94 15.81
CA ARG A 194 10.95 -7.02 15.45
C ARG A 194 10.06 -6.37 16.50
N PHE A 195 10.24 -6.71 17.75
CA PHE A 195 9.47 -6.10 18.86
C PHE A 195 9.76 -4.60 18.99
N LYS A 196 10.99 -4.16 18.71
CA LYS A 196 11.35 -2.75 18.65
C LYS A 196 10.50 -1.97 17.65
N THR A 197 10.27 -2.51 16.43
CA THR A 197 9.39 -1.88 15.46
C THR A 197 8.00 -1.63 16.03
N VAL A 198 7.44 -2.59 16.79
CA VAL A 198 6.15 -2.40 17.46
C VAL A 198 6.20 -1.28 18.51
N VAL A 199 7.25 -1.25 19.33
CA VAL A 199 7.43 -0.23 20.38
C VAL A 199 7.71 1.15 19.81
N THR A 200 8.29 1.27 18.60
CA THR A 200 8.64 2.57 18.01
C THR A 200 7.61 3.11 17.02
N GLU A 201 6.94 2.24 16.26
CA GLU A 201 6.08 2.65 15.15
C GLU A 201 4.59 2.39 15.39
N TYR A 202 4.26 1.42 16.27
CA TYR A 202 2.89 0.95 16.49
C TYR A 202 2.46 1.02 17.96
N GLN A 203 2.85 2.07 18.66
CA GLN A 203 2.63 2.24 20.12
C GLN A 203 1.16 2.33 20.51
N THR A 204 0.29 2.71 19.59
CA THR A 204 -1.16 2.84 19.83
C THR A 204 -1.92 1.53 19.63
N THR A 205 -1.24 0.46 19.20
CA THR A 205 -1.86 -0.84 18.99
C THR A 205 -1.87 -1.67 20.27
N ARG A 206 -2.80 -2.62 20.35
CA ARG A 206 -2.89 -3.58 21.46
C ARG A 206 -1.65 -4.47 21.64
N HIS A 207 -0.72 -4.46 20.68
CA HIS A 207 0.46 -5.31 20.66
C HIS A 207 1.64 -4.74 21.46
N VAL A 208 1.63 -3.45 21.79
CA VAL A 208 2.77 -2.76 22.40
C VAL A 208 3.09 -3.29 23.81
N GLU A 209 2.07 -3.67 24.57
CA GLU A 209 2.25 -4.22 25.91
C GLU A 209 3.00 -5.57 25.88
N GLU A 210 2.58 -6.48 24.99
CA GLU A 210 3.30 -7.73 24.76
C GLU A 210 4.70 -7.48 24.22
N ALA A 211 4.87 -6.55 23.28
CA ALA A 211 6.17 -6.24 22.69
C ALA A 211 7.19 -5.80 23.75
N LEU A 212 6.81 -4.90 24.68
CA LEU A 212 7.67 -4.47 25.78
C LEU A 212 8.07 -5.63 26.68
N MET A 213 7.11 -6.49 27.03
CA MET A 213 7.41 -7.69 27.83
C MET A 213 8.38 -8.62 27.11
N ARG A 214 8.16 -8.91 25.81
CA ARG A 214 9.05 -9.76 25.01
C ARG A 214 10.44 -9.17 24.84
N VAL A 215 10.55 -7.85 24.70
CA VAL A 215 11.84 -7.15 24.72
C VAL A 215 12.57 -7.38 26.02
N ALA A 216 11.88 -7.28 27.16
CA ALA A 216 12.48 -7.55 28.47
C ALA A 216 12.97 -9.01 28.57
N GLU A 217 12.18 -10.00 28.15
CA GLU A 217 12.59 -11.41 28.12
C GLU A 217 13.85 -11.61 27.27
N CYS A 218 13.89 -11.04 26.07
CA CYS A 218 15.03 -11.18 25.18
C CYS A 218 16.30 -10.52 25.76
N TYR A 219 16.19 -9.33 26.36
CA TYR A 219 17.32 -8.67 27.00
C TYR A 219 17.80 -9.41 28.24
N MET A 220 16.92 -9.98 29.08
CA MET A 220 17.31 -10.85 30.15
C MET A 220 18.09 -12.08 29.67
N ALA A 221 17.61 -12.72 28.60
CA ALA A 221 18.31 -13.87 28.00
C ALA A 221 19.68 -13.52 27.43
N LEU A 222 19.92 -12.27 27.02
CA LEU A 222 21.21 -11.75 26.58
C LEU A 222 22.08 -11.20 27.71
N GLY A 223 21.60 -11.14 28.96
CA GLY A 223 22.31 -10.52 30.09
C GLY A 223 22.36 -8.99 30.03
N VAL A 224 21.54 -8.33 29.20
CA VAL A 224 21.48 -6.86 29.08
C VAL A 224 20.44 -6.32 30.08
N VAL A 225 20.76 -6.42 31.37
CA VAL A 225 19.83 -6.18 32.47
C VAL A 225 19.21 -4.78 32.46
N ASN A 226 19.99 -3.74 32.19
CA ASN A 226 19.52 -2.35 32.23
C ASN A 226 18.40 -2.09 31.21
N GLU A 227 18.49 -2.65 30.00
CA GLU A 227 17.45 -2.50 28.98
C GLU A 227 16.20 -3.32 29.34
N ALA A 228 16.37 -4.50 29.95
CA ALA A 228 15.26 -5.30 30.46
C ALA A 228 14.49 -4.55 31.55
N GLN A 229 15.19 -4.00 32.54
CA GLN A 229 14.60 -3.20 33.63
C GLN A 229 13.86 -1.98 33.08
N THR A 230 14.42 -1.30 32.08
CA THR A 230 13.80 -0.15 31.41
C THR A 230 12.52 -0.54 30.68
N ALA A 231 12.52 -1.66 29.94
CA ALA A 231 11.31 -2.14 29.26
C ALA A 231 10.16 -2.39 30.23
N VAL A 232 10.47 -3.02 31.37
CA VAL A 232 9.47 -3.29 32.41
C VAL A 232 9.02 -2.02 33.13
N ALA A 233 9.92 -1.06 33.37
CA ALA A 233 9.57 0.24 33.96
C ALA A 233 8.61 1.03 33.06
N VAL A 234 8.91 1.13 31.75
CA VAL A 234 8.05 1.79 30.78
C VAL A 234 6.69 1.09 30.67
N LEU A 235 6.68 -0.26 30.65
CA LEU A 235 5.44 -1.04 30.63
C LEU A 235 4.59 -0.77 31.89
N GLY A 236 5.21 -0.80 33.07
CA GLY A 236 4.49 -0.57 34.34
C GLY A 236 3.99 0.86 34.52
N HIS A 237 4.75 1.84 34.02
CA HIS A 237 4.34 3.25 34.09
C HIS A 237 3.10 3.53 33.22
N ASN A 238 3.03 2.94 32.03
CA ASN A 238 1.99 3.24 31.05
C ASN A 238 0.81 2.27 31.09
N PHE A 239 1.04 1.02 31.53
CA PHE A 239 0.05 -0.06 31.53
C PHE A 239 0.09 -0.86 32.86
N PRO A 240 -0.15 -0.21 34.02
CA PRO A 240 0.02 -0.84 35.33
C PRO A 240 -0.89 -2.05 35.56
N GLU A 241 -2.07 -2.07 34.95
CA GLU A 241 -3.03 -3.17 35.06
C GLU A 241 -2.82 -4.31 34.05
N SER A 242 -1.81 -4.17 33.18
CA SER A 242 -1.55 -5.13 32.11
C SER A 242 -1.10 -6.49 32.66
N LYS A 243 -1.68 -7.57 32.16
CA LYS A 243 -1.18 -8.93 32.42
C LYS A 243 0.28 -9.11 31.98
N TRP A 244 0.72 -8.35 30.96
CA TRP A 244 2.09 -8.39 30.47
C TRP A 244 3.05 -7.71 31.44
N TYR A 245 2.62 -6.63 32.10
CA TYR A 245 3.40 -6.02 33.17
C TYR A 245 3.57 -6.97 34.34
N GLN A 246 2.52 -7.65 34.79
CA GLN A 246 2.60 -8.62 35.88
C GLN A 246 3.63 -9.72 35.58
N ARG A 247 3.64 -10.24 34.35
CA ARG A 247 4.61 -11.27 33.92
C ARG A 247 6.03 -10.71 33.86
N ALA A 248 6.22 -9.53 33.27
CA ALA A 248 7.51 -8.88 33.17
C ALA A 248 8.10 -8.53 34.54
N TYR A 249 7.26 -8.07 35.50
CA TYR A 249 7.66 -7.81 36.88
C TYR A 249 8.08 -9.10 37.58
N ALA A 250 7.34 -10.18 37.44
CA ALA A 250 7.68 -11.48 38.02
C ALA A 250 9.01 -12.00 37.46
N LEU A 251 9.30 -11.82 36.17
CA LEU A 251 10.57 -12.16 35.54
C LEU A 251 11.76 -11.44 36.24
N LEU A 252 11.67 -10.11 36.38
CA LEU A 252 12.72 -9.35 37.06
C LEU A 252 12.88 -9.77 38.53
N LYS A 253 11.76 -9.95 39.21
CA LYS A 253 11.78 -10.34 40.67
C LYS A 253 12.43 -11.71 40.91
N SER A 254 12.27 -12.67 39.99
CA SER A 254 12.91 -13.99 40.11
C SER A 254 14.43 -13.92 40.03
N GLU A 255 14.97 -12.87 39.39
CA GLU A 255 16.42 -12.60 39.30
C GLU A 255 16.90 -11.57 40.39
N GLY A 256 16.06 -11.22 41.36
CA GLY A 256 16.38 -10.25 42.39
C GLY A 256 16.45 -8.80 41.90
N LEU A 257 15.83 -8.51 40.72
CA LEU A 257 15.85 -7.20 40.09
C LEU A 257 14.53 -6.47 40.29
N ALA A 258 14.56 -5.15 40.09
CA ALA A 258 13.37 -4.29 40.07
C ALA A 258 13.32 -3.44 38.78
N PRO A 259 12.13 -2.99 38.36
CA PRO A 259 12.02 -2.05 37.27
C PRO A 259 12.83 -0.77 37.54
N ALA A 260 13.63 -0.35 36.58
CA ALA A 260 14.43 0.87 36.68
C ALA A 260 14.54 1.51 35.27
N GLU A 261 14.09 2.75 35.11
CA GLU A 261 14.13 3.45 33.84
C GLU A 261 15.49 4.11 33.63
N SER A 262 16.10 3.85 32.46
CA SER A 262 17.30 4.55 31.99
C SER A 262 16.94 5.58 30.94
N ASN A 263 17.34 6.84 31.13
CA ASN A 263 17.12 7.91 30.15
C ASN A 263 17.92 7.71 28.85
N ASP A 264 19.00 6.95 28.89
CA ASP A 264 19.85 6.66 27.73
C ASP A 264 19.31 5.53 26.86
N SER A 265 18.40 4.71 27.39
CA SER A 265 17.76 3.61 26.69
C SER A 265 16.99 4.10 25.45
N TRP A 266 17.07 3.32 24.40
CA TRP A 266 16.27 3.56 23.19
C TRP A 266 14.77 3.44 23.48
N ILE A 267 14.38 2.60 24.45
CA ILE A 267 12.97 2.37 24.83
C ILE A 267 12.40 3.66 25.41
N THR A 268 13.09 4.26 26.38
CA THR A 268 12.68 5.54 26.95
C THR A 268 12.63 6.66 25.90
N LYS A 269 13.62 6.73 25.02
CA LYS A 269 13.66 7.73 23.95
C LYS A 269 12.50 7.54 22.97
N ALA A 270 12.22 6.31 22.55
CA ALA A 270 11.10 6.00 21.66
C ALA A 270 9.76 6.37 22.32
N TRP A 271 9.60 6.06 23.61
CA TRP A 271 8.37 6.34 24.33
C TRP A 271 8.11 7.85 24.53
N LYS A 272 9.16 8.62 24.82
CA LYS A 272 9.07 10.08 24.96
C LYS A 272 8.90 10.83 23.64
N ALA A 273 9.27 10.23 22.50
CA ALA A 273 9.17 10.85 21.18
C ALA A 273 7.74 10.89 20.61
N VAL A 274 6.84 10.04 21.13
CA VAL A 274 5.45 10.06 20.69
C VAL A 274 4.71 11.21 21.37
N PRO A 275 4.06 12.12 20.61
CA PRO A 275 3.15 13.08 21.19
C PRO A 275 2.12 12.31 22.02
N LYS A 276 1.89 12.74 23.28
CA LYS A 276 0.85 12.18 24.14
C LYS A 276 -0.50 12.36 23.44
N LEU A 277 -0.85 11.42 22.55
CA LEU A 277 -2.23 11.22 22.20
C LEU A 277 -2.93 10.85 23.50
N SER A 278 -3.87 11.68 23.92
CA SER A 278 -4.78 11.37 25.00
C SER A 278 -5.40 10.00 24.64
N LEU A 279 -4.90 8.95 25.28
CA LEU A 279 -5.59 7.68 25.32
C LEU A 279 -6.93 8.00 25.99
N GLY A 280 -7.95 8.25 25.19
CA GLY A 280 -9.31 8.39 25.67
C GLY A 280 -9.63 7.12 26.42
N GLY A 281 -9.69 7.24 27.76
CA GLY A 281 -10.17 6.16 28.58
C GLY A 281 -11.57 5.75 28.12
N PRO A 282 -11.98 4.49 28.29
CA PRO A 282 -13.33 4.04 28.02
C PRO A 282 -14.27 4.83 28.94
N GLY A 283 -15.16 5.67 28.30
CA GLY A 283 -16.34 6.22 28.96
C GLY A 283 -17.47 5.22 28.91
#